data_ed317b8589eda1604667e55592e48a0c
#
_entry.id   ed317b8589eda1604667e55592e48a0c
#
_cell.length_a   1.000
_cell.length_b   1.000
_cell.length_c   1.000
_cell.angle_alpha   90.00
_cell.angle_beta   90.00
_cell.angle_gamma   90.00
#
_symmetry.space_group_name_H-M   'P 1'
#
loop_
_entity.id
_entity.type
_entity.pdbx_description
1 polymer ?
#
loop_
_entity_poly.entity_id
_entity_poly.type
_entity_poly.pdbx_seq_one_letter_code
_entity_poly.pdbx_strand_id
1 'polypeptide(L)'
;TGIEPIRDVLRRFPNLTLVMAHLGMPDYEAFLDLADEHPNFHLDTCMALTDFTERFAPTSPDYRRRLGDYGDRIVFASDFPNIPYSYAHQVEALERLELGEEWMRAVLWDNGQRLLNPVP
;
A
#
# COMPACT_ATOMS: atom_id res chain seq x y z
N THR A 1 6.25 -7.22 13.75
CA THR A 1 5.87 -8.16 12.67
C THR A 1 6.80 -7.92 11.50
N GLY A 2 7.74 -8.70 11.22
CA GLY A 2 8.65 -8.56 10.09
C GLY A 2 8.13 -9.26 8.83
N ILE A 3 8.93 -9.25 7.78
CA ILE A 3 8.60 -9.83 6.47
C ILE A 3 8.49 -11.37 6.52
N GLU A 4 9.32 -12.05 7.32
CA GLU A 4 9.42 -13.50 7.28
C GLU A 4 8.14 -14.24 7.68
N PRO A 5 7.42 -13.85 8.76
CA PRO A 5 6.14 -14.49 9.08
C PRO A 5 5.10 -14.34 7.95
N ILE A 6 5.09 -13.20 7.27
CA ILE A 6 4.16 -12.96 6.16
C ILE A 6 4.55 -13.81 4.95
N ARG A 7 5.84 -13.88 4.65
CA ARG A 7 6.36 -14.74 3.57
C ARG A 7 5.99 -16.21 3.83
N ASP A 8 6.10 -16.68 5.07
CA ASP A 8 5.71 -18.03 5.44
C ASP A 8 4.21 -18.30 5.25
N VAL A 9 3.36 -17.34 5.63
CA VAL A 9 1.91 -17.45 5.41
C VAL A 9 1.61 -17.57 3.92
N LEU A 10 2.19 -16.72 3.09
CA LEU A 10 1.96 -16.75 1.64
C LEU A 10 2.46 -18.03 0.97
N ARG A 11 3.58 -18.59 1.47
CA ARG A 11 4.05 -19.89 0.97
C ARG A 11 3.11 -21.02 1.32
N ARG A 12 2.54 -21.00 2.53
CA ARG A 12 1.61 -22.04 3.01
C ARG A 12 0.23 -21.91 2.37
N PHE A 13 -0.18 -20.70 2.00
CA PHE A 13 -1.49 -20.41 1.45
C PHE A 13 -1.35 -19.59 0.15
N PRO A 14 -0.89 -20.21 -0.95
CA PRO A 14 -0.54 -19.48 -2.18
C PRO A 14 -1.74 -18.78 -2.85
N ASN A 15 -2.96 -19.19 -2.56
CA ASN A 15 -4.17 -18.60 -3.11
C ASN A 15 -4.78 -17.53 -2.18
N LEU A 16 -4.15 -17.27 -1.04
CA LEU A 16 -4.64 -16.26 -0.10
C LEU A 16 -4.45 -14.86 -0.69
N THR A 17 -5.53 -14.08 -0.75
CA THR A 17 -5.43 -12.64 -1.00
C THR A 17 -5.12 -11.96 0.33
N LEU A 18 -3.98 -11.28 0.41
CA LEU A 18 -3.53 -10.61 1.62
C LEU A 18 -3.23 -9.15 1.32
N VAL A 19 -3.77 -8.26 2.15
CA VAL A 19 -3.48 -6.82 2.08
C VAL A 19 -2.67 -6.44 3.32
N MET A 20 -1.44 -5.96 3.10
CA MET A 20 -0.56 -5.49 4.19
C MET A 20 -0.83 -4.03 4.47
N ALA A 21 -1.18 -3.72 5.73
CA ALA A 21 -1.44 -2.36 6.16
C ALA A 21 -0.17 -1.48 6.15
N HIS A 22 -0.36 -0.18 6.01
CA HIS A 22 0.68 0.85 6.15
C HIS A 22 1.86 0.68 5.18
N LEU A 23 1.62 0.12 3.98
CA LEU A 23 2.66 -0.22 3.00
C LEU A 23 3.75 -1.14 3.59
N GLY A 24 3.46 -1.83 4.70
CA GLY A 24 4.44 -2.67 5.40
C GLY A 24 5.43 -1.92 6.28
N MET A 25 5.12 -0.66 6.64
CA MET A 25 5.98 0.21 7.47
C MET A 25 6.54 -0.51 8.70
N PRO A 26 7.83 -0.37 9.02
CA PRO A 26 8.84 0.45 8.32
C PRO A 26 9.60 -0.31 7.22
N ASP A 27 9.31 -1.57 6.97
CA ASP A 27 10.05 -2.44 6.04
C ASP A 27 9.53 -2.32 4.60
N TYR A 28 9.32 -1.08 4.15
CA TYR A 28 8.65 -0.73 2.89
C TYR A 28 9.16 -1.49 1.67
N GLU A 29 10.50 -1.50 1.48
CA GLU A 29 11.11 -2.13 0.31
C GLU A 29 10.89 -3.63 0.30
N ALA A 30 11.06 -4.29 1.45
CA ALA A 30 10.89 -5.73 1.56
C ALA A 30 9.45 -6.16 1.24
N PHE A 31 8.46 -5.38 1.67
CA PHE A 31 7.05 -5.68 1.36
C PHE A 31 6.71 -5.39 -0.10
N LEU A 32 7.35 -4.41 -0.72
CA LEU A 32 7.18 -4.15 -2.14
C LEU A 32 7.78 -5.31 -2.98
N ASP A 33 8.96 -5.81 -2.58
CA ASP A 33 9.57 -6.99 -3.19
C ASP A 33 8.66 -8.22 -3.05
N LEU A 34 8.01 -8.37 -1.89
CA LEU A 34 7.08 -9.48 -1.67
C LEU A 34 5.89 -9.44 -2.63
N ALA A 35 5.47 -8.25 -3.05
CA ALA A 35 4.42 -8.09 -4.05
C ALA A 35 4.84 -8.65 -5.42
N ASP A 36 6.13 -8.58 -5.76
CA ASP A 36 6.65 -9.20 -6.98
C ASP A 36 6.65 -10.74 -6.89
N GLU A 37 6.87 -11.28 -5.69
CA GLU A 37 6.93 -12.73 -5.47
C GLU A 37 5.53 -13.38 -5.46
N HIS A 38 4.49 -12.62 -5.04
CA HIS A 38 3.15 -13.15 -4.80
C HIS A 38 2.06 -12.29 -5.45
N PRO A 39 1.41 -12.77 -6.52
CA PRO A 39 0.42 -11.98 -7.27
C PRO A 39 -0.84 -11.62 -6.47
N ASN A 40 -1.14 -12.34 -5.38
CA ASN A 40 -2.30 -12.07 -4.53
C ASN A 40 -1.94 -11.22 -3.29
N PHE A 41 -0.71 -10.73 -3.22
CA PHE A 41 -0.27 -9.86 -2.14
C PHE A 41 -0.44 -8.40 -2.55
N HIS A 42 -1.10 -7.63 -1.70
CA HIS A 42 -1.41 -6.22 -1.91
C HIS A 42 -0.95 -5.40 -0.71
N LEU A 43 -0.92 -4.08 -0.88
CA LEU A 43 -0.50 -3.14 0.14
C LEU A 43 -1.58 -2.07 0.28
N ASP A 44 -1.81 -1.56 1.50
CA ASP A 44 -2.66 -0.39 1.67
C ASP A 44 -1.86 0.82 2.13
N THR A 45 -2.43 2.01 1.88
CA THR A 45 -1.78 3.29 2.18
C THR A 45 -2.10 3.82 3.57
N CYS A 46 -2.80 3.05 4.39
CA CYS A 46 -3.24 3.49 5.72
C CYS A 46 -2.10 4.19 6.46
N MET A 47 -2.31 5.46 6.83
CA MET A 47 -1.36 6.34 7.50
C MET A 47 -0.01 6.58 6.78
N ALA A 48 0.38 5.72 5.86
CA ALA A 48 1.68 5.81 5.18
C ALA A 48 1.78 7.05 4.30
N LEU A 49 2.99 7.56 4.10
CA LEU A 49 3.32 8.71 3.26
C LEU A 49 2.82 10.07 3.81
N THR A 50 2.14 10.07 4.94
CA THR A 50 1.69 11.31 5.58
C THR A 50 2.83 12.00 6.32
N ASP A 51 2.71 13.30 6.53
CA ASP A 51 3.69 14.06 7.30
C ASP A 51 3.88 13.51 8.72
N PHE A 52 2.82 12.92 9.26
CA PHE A 52 2.86 12.28 10.58
C PHE A 52 3.82 11.08 10.59
N THR A 53 3.66 10.14 9.65
CA THR A 53 4.47 8.90 9.63
C THR A 53 5.88 9.13 9.11
N GLU A 54 6.07 10.10 8.21
CA GLU A 54 7.40 10.42 7.67
C GLU A 54 8.40 10.88 8.74
N ARG A 55 7.91 11.31 9.92
CA ARG A 55 8.77 11.70 11.04
C ARG A 55 9.48 10.54 11.73
N PHE A 56 8.86 9.35 11.74
CA PHE A 56 9.42 8.18 12.43
C PHE A 56 9.66 6.97 11.53
N ALA A 57 9.06 6.95 10.36
CA ALA A 57 9.24 5.90 9.36
C ALA A 57 9.30 6.53 7.96
N PRO A 58 10.37 7.29 7.67
CA PRO A 58 10.49 8.02 6.40
C PRO A 58 10.64 7.09 5.20
N THR A 59 10.07 7.53 4.08
CA THR A 59 10.26 6.86 2.78
C THR A 59 11.34 7.58 1.98
N SER A 60 12.12 6.82 1.21
CA SER A 60 13.12 7.42 0.31
C SER A 60 12.47 7.93 -0.98
N PRO A 61 13.09 8.91 -1.68
CA PRO A 61 12.63 9.32 -3.00
C PRO A 61 12.57 8.17 -4.01
N ASP A 62 13.53 7.25 -3.95
CA ASP A 62 13.56 6.07 -4.83
C ASP A 62 12.38 5.15 -4.57
N TYR A 63 12.06 4.88 -3.32
CA TYR A 63 10.88 4.10 -2.94
C TYR A 63 9.60 4.74 -3.49
N ARG A 64 9.42 6.05 -3.28
CA ARG A 64 8.23 6.76 -3.75
C ARG A 64 8.08 6.67 -5.27
N ARG A 65 9.17 6.79 -6.04
CA ARG A 65 9.14 6.60 -7.49
C ARG A 65 8.78 5.16 -7.86
N ARG A 66 9.34 4.20 -7.13
CA ARG A 66 9.08 2.77 -7.36
C ARG A 66 7.60 2.41 -7.19
N LEU A 67 6.87 3.09 -6.31
CA LEU A 67 5.42 2.89 -6.14
C LEU A 67 4.64 3.07 -7.45
N GLY A 68 5.16 3.83 -8.40
CA GLY A 68 4.55 4.02 -9.72
C GLY A 68 4.35 2.72 -10.50
N ASP A 69 5.19 1.73 -10.27
CA ASP A 69 5.12 0.42 -10.94
C ASP A 69 4.15 -0.55 -10.26
N TYR A 70 3.56 -0.15 -9.12
CA TYR A 70 2.69 -1.00 -8.30
C TYR A 70 1.27 -0.45 -8.19
N GLY A 71 0.84 0.36 -9.16
CA GLY A 71 -0.49 0.97 -9.16
C GLY A 71 -1.64 -0.03 -9.15
N ASP A 72 -1.42 -1.27 -9.58
CA ASP A 72 -2.40 -2.36 -9.56
C ASP A 72 -2.39 -3.19 -8.26
N ARG A 73 -1.45 -2.91 -7.36
CA ARG A 73 -1.22 -3.69 -6.14
C ARG A 73 -1.45 -2.91 -4.85
N ILE A 74 -1.74 -1.62 -4.96
CA ILE A 74 -1.91 -0.72 -3.83
C ILE A 74 -3.37 -0.29 -3.74
N VAL A 75 -3.94 -0.31 -2.54
CA VAL A 75 -5.28 0.20 -2.27
C VAL A 75 -5.22 1.35 -1.28
N PHE A 76 -6.09 2.33 -1.46
CA PHE A 76 -6.21 3.45 -0.54
C PHE A 76 -6.85 2.98 0.77
N ALA A 77 -6.27 3.42 1.87
CA ALA A 77 -6.86 3.30 3.20
C ALA A 77 -6.46 4.50 4.04
N SER A 78 -7.31 4.93 4.96
CA SER A 78 -7.09 6.12 5.76
C SER A 78 -6.96 5.85 7.26
N ASP A 79 -7.54 4.78 7.75
CA ASP A 79 -7.72 4.47 9.17
C ASP A 79 -8.64 5.48 9.89
N PHE A 80 -9.39 6.28 9.13
CA PHE A 80 -10.34 7.24 9.70
C PHE A 80 -11.37 6.51 10.59
N PRO A 81 -11.70 7.01 11.80
CA PRO A 81 -11.31 8.31 12.38
C PRO A 81 -10.07 8.26 13.30
N ASN A 82 -9.30 7.18 13.31
CA ASN A 82 -8.19 6.96 14.24
C ASN A 82 -6.88 7.61 13.75
N ILE A 83 -6.97 8.79 13.17
CA ILE A 83 -5.83 9.50 12.58
C ILE A 83 -5.69 10.89 13.22
N PRO A 84 -4.43 11.39 13.44
CA PRO A 84 -4.18 12.70 14.03
C PRO A 84 -4.15 13.85 13.03
N TYR A 85 -4.75 13.68 11.84
CA TYR A 85 -4.80 14.66 10.75
C TYR A 85 -6.13 14.51 10.00
N SER A 86 -6.43 15.45 9.10
CA SER A 86 -7.66 15.38 8.32
C SER A 86 -7.63 14.24 7.30
N TYR A 87 -8.79 13.69 6.98
CA TYR A 87 -8.91 12.68 5.92
C TYR A 87 -8.30 13.17 4.59
N ALA A 88 -8.53 14.44 4.26
CA ALA A 88 -8.00 15.05 3.04
C ALA A 88 -6.47 14.94 2.96
N HIS A 89 -5.78 15.07 4.09
CA HIS A 89 -4.32 14.95 4.13
C HIS A 89 -3.83 13.58 3.64
N GLN A 90 -4.57 12.51 3.91
CA GLN A 90 -4.22 11.17 3.43
C GLN A 90 -4.28 11.09 1.89
N VAL A 91 -5.26 11.74 1.28
CA VAL A 91 -5.37 11.82 -0.18
C VAL A 91 -4.26 12.71 -0.76
N GLU A 92 -4.03 13.88 -0.15
CA GLU A 92 -2.97 14.81 -0.55
C GLU A 92 -1.59 14.16 -0.51
N ALA A 93 -1.34 13.28 0.45
CA ALA A 93 -0.09 12.54 0.54
C ALA A 93 0.15 11.69 -0.71
N LEU A 94 -0.90 11.10 -1.28
CA LEU A 94 -0.79 10.34 -2.53
C LEU A 94 -0.62 11.28 -3.73
N GLU A 95 -1.33 12.41 -3.77
CA GLU A 95 -1.21 13.39 -4.85
C GLU A 95 0.22 13.94 -4.95
N ARG A 96 0.88 14.16 -3.82
CA ARG A 96 2.27 14.64 -3.77
C ARG A 96 3.29 13.68 -4.37
N LEU A 97 2.93 12.40 -4.55
CA LEU A 97 3.79 11.43 -5.23
C LEU A 97 3.94 11.71 -6.73
N GLU A 98 2.98 12.41 -7.32
CA GLU A 98 2.97 12.78 -8.75
C GLU A 98 3.13 11.56 -9.68
N LEU A 99 2.43 10.47 -9.37
CA LEU A 99 2.50 9.23 -10.15
C LEU A 99 1.45 9.14 -11.26
N GLY A 100 0.63 10.16 -11.43
CA GLY A 100 -0.32 10.28 -12.54
C GLY A 100 -1.76 9.93 -12.17
N GLU A 101 -2.70 10.34 -13.04
CA GLU A 101 -4.13 10.16 -12.81
C GLU A 101 -4.55 8.68 -12.83
N GLU A 102 -3.96 7.89 -13.72
CA GLU A 102 -4.26 6.45 -13.80
C GLU A 102 -3.86 5.73 -12.53
N TRP A 103 -2.68 6.05 -11.99
CA TRP A 103 -2.22 5.51 -10.71
C TRP A 103 -3.17 5.90 -9.57
N MET A 104 -3.54 7.17 -9.49
CA MET A 104 -4.48 7.68 -8.48
C MET A 104 -5.84 6.98 -8.57
N ARG A 105 -6.38 6.83 -9.78
CA ARG A 105 -7.65 6.14 -9.99
C ARG A 105 -7.58 4.67 -9.57
N ALA A 106 -6.52 3.99 -9.96
CA ALA A 106 -6.32 2.58 -9.62
C ALA A 106 -6.28 2.39 -8.10
N VAL A 107 -5.48 3.20 -7.41
CA VAL A 107 -5.28 3.10 -5.95
C VAL A 107 -6.54 3.54 -5.18
N LEU A 108 -7.18 4.63 -5.59
CA LEU A 108 -8.35 5.17 -4.90
C LEU A 108 -9.64 4.36 -5.17
N TRP A 109 -9.72 3.65 -6.30
CA TRP A 109 -10.98 3.04 -6.70
C TRP A 109 -10.85 1.64 -7.30
N ASP A 110 -10.16 1.51 -8.44
CA ASP A 110 -10.22 0.30 -9.27
C ASP A 110 -9.75 -0.95 -8.52
N ASN A 111 -8.65 -0.85 -7.77
CA ASN A 111 -8.08 -1.99 -7.04
C ASN A 111 -8.99 -2.45 -5.91
N GLY A 112 -9.58 -1.52 -5.16
CA GLY A 112 -10.56 -1.83 -4.11
C GLY A 112 -11.79 -2.52 -4.67
N GLN A 113 -12.32 -2.04 -5.79
CA GLN A 113 -13.45 -2.64 -6.47
C GLN A 113 -13.15 -4.09 -6.89
N ARG A 114 -11.98 -4.31 -7.47
CA ARG A 114 -11.56 -5.64 -7.92
C ARG A 114 -11.40 -6.63 -6.77
N LEU A 115 -10.85 -6.18 -5.64
CA LEU A 115 -10.65 -7.03 -4.45
C LEU A 115 -11.96 -7.36 -3.74
N LEU A 116 -12.89 -6.40 -3.67
CA LEU A 116 -14.19 -6.58 -3.00
C LEU A 116 -15.22 -7.30 -3.88
N ASN A 117 -15.09 -7.22 -5.18
CA ASN A 117 -16.01 -7.81 -6.15
C ASN A 117 -15.22 -8.69 -7.14
N PRO A 118 -14.62 -9.80 -6.67
CA PRO A 118 -13.84 -10.66 -7.56
C PRO A 118 -14.74 -11.26 -8.64
N VAL A 119 -14.22 -11.25 -9.87
CA VAL A 119 -14.89 -11.94 -10.99
C VAL A 119 -14.75 -13.45 -10.77
N PRO A 120 -15.85 -14.21 -10.88
CA PRO A 120 -15.80 -15.66 -10.71
C PRO A 120 -14.90 -16.36 -11.72
#